data_390319cde2eda351ce9468c1e3b697ff
#
_entry.id   390319cde2eda351ce9468c1e3b697ff
#
_cell.length_a   1.000
_cell.length_b   1.000
_cell.length_c   1.000
_cell.angle_alpha   90.00
_cell.angle_beta   90.00
_cell.angle_gamma   90.00
#
_symmetry.space_group_name_H-M   'P 1'
#
loop_
_entity.id
_entity.type
_entity.pdbx_description
1 polymer ?
#
loop_
_entity_poly.entity_id
_entity_poly.type
_entity_poly.pdbx_seq_one_letter_code
_entity_poly.pdbx_strand_id
1 'polypeptide(L)'
;NGKIDGNDRTILGTTRPDWVGGLQINAEWKNIDFSVDVYGEFGSLAHDGRSTSEWANQLGRWNTYKIDYWTPEKPSNRHPRPVEGQSIKYLDATGYYKNSYVNIRNITLGYTLPRAWMGRVVKKTRFYVTMNTPWRYSQFQNTGGISWWESFYIFGANVQF
;
A
#
# COMPACT_ATOMS: atom_id res chain seq x y z
N ASN A 1 21.79 -27.42 18.63
CA ASN A 1 23.08 -27.96 18.24
C ASN A 1 24.12 -26.86 17.90
N GLY A 2 23.71 -25.58 17.90
CA GLY A 2 24.57 -24.43 17.61
C GLY A 2 24.92 -24.23 16.14
N LYS A 3 24.28 -24.97 15.24
CA LYS A 3 24.42 -24.80 13.79
C LYS A 3 23.02 -24.65 13.17
N ILE A 4 22.85 -23.66 12.30
CA ILE A 4 21.63 -23.50 11.54
C ILE A 4 21.74 -24.41 10.32
N ASP A 5 20.84 -25.39 10.19
CA ASP A 5 20.81 -26.35 9.09
C ASP A 5 19.37 -26.63 8.58
N GLY A 6 19.23 -27.69 7.77
CA GLY A 6 17.93 -28.06 7.21
C GLY A 6 16.86 -28.44 8.24
N ASN A 7 17.26 -28.81 9.48
CA ASN A 7 16.35 -29.19 10.56
C ASN A 7 15.74 -27.96 11.25
N ASP A 8 16.34 -26.77 11.07
CA ASP A 8 15.87 -25.52 11.65
C ASP A 8 14.83 -24.81 10.73
N ARG A 9 14.44 -25.45 9.64
CA ARG A 9 13.44 -24.90 8.74
C ARG A 9 12.07 -24.91 9.40
N THR A 10 11.37 -23.77 9.34
CA THR A 10 10.01 -23.63 9.81
C THR A 10 9.13 -22.96 8.74
N ILE A 11 7.84 -23.23 8.81
CA ILE A 11 6.87 -22.58 7.94
C ILE A 11 6.55 -21.21 8.55
N LEU A 12 6.90 -20.13 7.85
CA LEU A 12 6.64 -18.76 8.29
C LEU A 12 5.18 -18.35 8.01
N GLY A 13 4.57 -18.91 6.98
CA GLY A 13 3.21 -18.60 6.57
C GLY A 13 3.01 -18.80 5.07
N THR A 14 2.03 -18.13 4.51
CA THR A 14 1.67 -18.20 3.09
C THR A 14 1.74 -16.82 2.44
N THR A 15 2.05 -16.78 1.15
CA THR A 15 1.97 -15.57 0.33
C THR A 15 0.53 -15.26 -0.12
N ARG A 16 -0.41 -16.19 0.09
CA ARG A 16 -1.83 -15.97 -0.19
C ARG A 16 -2.46 -15.32 1.03
N PRO A 17 -3.31 -14.30 0.84
CA PRO A 17 -4.07 -13.72 1.96
C PRO A 17 -5.07 -14.73 2.52
N ASP A 18 -5.26 -14.71 3.83
CA ASP A 18 -6.31 -15.49 4.51
C ASP A 18 -7.69 -14.86 4.27
N TRP A 19 -7.71 -13.52 4.16
CA TRP A 19 -8.92 -12.73 3.94
C TRP A 19 -8.71 -11.68 2.88
N VAL A 20 -9.69 -11.59 1.96
CA VAL A 20 -9.78 -10.54 0.96
C VAL A 20 -11.18 -9.96 1.03
N GLY A 21 -11.30 -8.66 1.07
CA GLY A 21 -12.59 -7.99 1.15
C GLY A 21 -12.61 -6.63 0.49
N GLY A 22 -13.80 -6.22 0.10
CA GLY A 22 -14.08 -4.88 -0.43
C GLY A 22 -15.38 -4.34 0.14
N LEU A 23 -15.44 -3.02 0.27
CA LEU A 23 -16.63 -2.28 0.68
C LEU A 23 -16.81 -1.11 -0.29
N GLN A 24 -17.99 -1.06 -0.91
CA GLN A 24 -18.41 0.07 -1.73
C GLN A 24 -19.55 0.81 -1.05
N ILE A 25 -19.38 2.10 -0.84
CA ILE A 25 -20.38 3.00 -0.27
C ILE A 25 -20.81 3.96 -1.37
N ASN A 26 -22.11 4.03 -1.62
CA ASN A 26 -22.71 5.00 -2.53
C ASN A 26 -23.77 5.78 -1.76
N ALA A 27 -23.75 7.09 -1.87
CA ALA A 27 -24.73 7.98 -1.25
C ALA A 27 -25.14 9.06 -2.24
N GLU A 28 -26.43 9.35 -2.25
CA GLU A 28 -27.01 10.42 -3.05
C GLU A 28 -27.85 11.34 -2.19
N TRP A 29 -27.68 12.62 -2.35
CA TRP A 29 -28.50 13.61 -1.68
C TRP A 29 -28.79 14.79 -2.59
N LYS A 30 -30.06 14.96 -2.95
CA LYS A 30 -30.48 15.97 -3.94
C LYS A 30 -29.73 15.79 -5.28
N ASN A 31 -28.83 16.70 -5.57
CA ASN A 31 -28.06 16.74 -6.82
C ASN A 31 -26.60 16.31 -6.63
N ILE A 32 -26.23 15.89 -5.44
CA ILE A 32 -24.86 15.45 -5.10
C ILE A 32 -24.87 13.95 -4.98
N ASP A 33 -23.90 13.30 -5.62
CA ASP A 33 -23.60 11.89 -5.44
C ASP A 33 -22.16 11.71 -4.94
N PHE A 34 -22.00 10.73 -4.09
CA PHE A 34 -20.74 10.39 -3.46
C PHE A 34 -20.54 8.89 -3.50
N SER A 35 -19.33 8.44 -3.87
CA SER A 35 -18.97 7.03 -3.80
C SER A 35 -17.57 6.85 -3.25
N VAL A 36 -17.39 5.77 -2.49
CA VAL A 36 -16.09 5.32 -1.98
C VAL A 36 -15.98 3.83 -2.21
N ASP A 37 -14.81 3.41 -2.69
CA ASP A 37 -14.45 2.02 -2.87
C ASP A 37 -13.22 1.69 -2.01
N VAL A 38 -13.38 0.76 -1.07
CA VAL A 38 -12.36 0.31 -0.13
C VAL A 38 -12.04 -1.15 -0.41
N TYR A 39 -10.77 -1.51 -0.35
CA TYR A 39 -10.30 -2.87 -0.54
C TYR A 39 -9.21 -3.21 0.48
N GLY A 40 -9.20 -4.46 0.94
CA GLY A 40 -8.19 -4.92 1.88
C GLY A 40 -7.85 -6.39 1.70
N GLU A 41 -6.61 -6.71 2.04
CA GLU A 41 -6.08 -8.08 2.13
C GLU A 41 -5.38 -8.25 3.47
N PHE A 42 -5.56 -9.43 4.08
CA PHE A 42 -5.04 -9.73 5.41
C PHE A 42 -4.46 -11.13 5.47
N GLY A 43 -3.38 -11.29 6.24
CA GLY A 43 -2.81 -12.60 6.59
C GLY A 43 -1.71 -13.08 5.64
N SER A 44 -1.46 -12.40 4.51
CA SER A 44 -0.37 -12.79 3.60
C SER A 44 1.00 -12.42 4.15
N LEU A 45 2.02 -13.19 3.73
CA LEU A 45 3.42 -12.82 3.82
C LEU A 45 3.91 -12.29 2.49
N ALA A 46 4.77 -11.29 2.52
CA ALA A 46 5.54 -10.85 1.36
C ALA A 46 7.03 -10.89 1.67
N HIS A 47 7.84 -10.95 0.62
CA HIS A 47 9.30 -10.89 0.71
C HIS A 47 9.79 -9.60 0.05
N ASP A 48 10.51 -8.80 0.82
CA ASP A 48 11.16 -7.60 0.30
C ASP A 48 12.63 -7.91 -0.04
N GLY A 49 12.88 -8.26 -1.29
CA GLY A 49 14.23 -8.53 -1.79
C GLY A 49 15.16 -7.30 -1.74
N ARG A 50 14.60 -6.09 -1.68
CA ARG A 50 15.41 -4.87 -1.55
C ARG A 50 15.99 -4.74 -0.16
N SER A 51 15.25 -5.09 0.88
CA SER A 51 15.77 -5.05 2.24
C SER A 51 16.92 -6.03 2.44
N THR A 52 16.99 -7.11 1.66
CA THR A 52 18.07 -8.11 1.72
C THR A 52 19.22 -7.79 0.77
N SER A 53 18.98 -7.30 -0.44
CA SER A 53 20.02 -6.99 -1.42
C SER A 53 20.68 -5.62 -1.17
N GLU A 54 19.89 -4.61 -0.85
CA GLU A 54 20.42 -3.28 -0.52
C GLU A 54 21.10 -3.24 0.84
N TRP A 55 20.74 -4.14 1.72
CA TRP A 55 21.44 -4.39 2.95
C TRP A 55 22.93 -4.73 2.73
N ALA A 56 23.22 -5.63 1.79
CA ALA A 56 24.61 -5.98 1.43
C ALA A 56 25.36 -4.78 0.82
N ASN A 57 24.65 -3.81 0.27
CA ASN A 57 25.20 -2.60 -0.33
C ASN A 57 25.23 -1.38 0.60
N GLN A 58 24.76 -1.51 1.84
CA GLN A 58 24.71 -0.42 2.83
C GLN A 58 26.09 0.19 3.15
N LEU A 59 27.14 -0.60 3.01
CA LEU A 59 28.52 -0.14 3.14
C LEU A 59 29.09 0.44 1.85
N GLY A 60 28.30 0.48 0.79
CA GLY A 60 28.66 1.06 -0.48
C GLY A 60 28.57 2.59 -0.47
N ARG A 61 28.98 3.18 -1.61
CA ARG A 61 29.07 4.63 -1.84
C ARG A 61 27.73 5.36 -1.78
N TRP A 62 26.61 4.62 -1.92
CA TRP A 62 25.26 5.16 -2.02
C TRP A 62 24.33 4.45 -1.03
N ASN A 63 24.08 5.09 0.10
CA ASN A 63 23.08 4.64 1.05
C ASN A 63 21.70 5.17 0.61
N THR A 64 20.91 4.32 -0.01
CA THR A 64 19.54 4.65 -0.43
C THR A 64 18.51 4.40 0.66
N TYR A 65 18.86 3.61 1.67
CA TYR A 65 17.95 3.17 2.73
C TYR A 65 18.51 3.41 4.12
N LYS A 66 17.74 4.09 4.97
CA LYS A 66 18.02 4.15 6.41
C LYS A 66 17.44 2.90 7.08
N ILE A 67 18.28 1.91 7.33
CA ILE A 67 17.91 0.68 8.03
C ILE A 67 18.37 0.75 9.48
N ASP A 68 17.47 0.37 10.38
CA ASP A 68 17.76 0.24 11.80
C ASP A 68 18.38 -1.13 12.08
N TYR A 69 19.70 -1.23 11.94
CA TYR A 69 20.44 -2.46 12.17
C TYR A 69 20.91 -2.59 13.63
N TRP A 70 21.24 -3.80 14.01
CA TRP A 70 21.74 -4.12 15.34
C TRP A 70 23.07 -3.43 15.64
N THR A 71 23.17 -2.79 16.81
CA THR A 71 24.42 -2.34 17.42
C THR A 71 24.42 -2.73 18.89
N PRO A 72 25.59 -2.79 19.57
CA PRO A 72 25.63 -3.06 21.01
C PRO A 72 24.81 -2.06 21.84
N GLU A 73 24.77 -0.81 21.41
CA GLU A 73 24.04 0.28 22.08
C GLU A 73 22.55 0.25 21.78
N LYS A 74 22.18 -0.30 20.61
CA LYS A 74 20.80 -0.43 20.15
C LYS A 74 20.54 -1.83 19.56
N PRO A 75 20.31 -2.84 20.41
CA PRO A 75 19.99 -4.17 19.93
C PRO A 75 18.72 -4.19 19.07
N SER A 76 18.78 -4.86 17.94
CA SER A 76 17.65 -5.06 17.03
C SER A 76 17.57 -6.52 16.61
N ASN A 77 16.37 -7.10 16.63
CA ASN A 77 16.11 -8.45 16.12
C ASN A 77 15.69 -8.45 14.66
N ARG A 78 15.62 -7.29 14.02
CA ARG A 78 15.10 -7.15 12.67
C ARG A 78 16.19 -7.23 11.61
N HIS A 79 17.27 -6.52 11.81
CA HIS A 79 18.39 -6.48 10.88
C HIS A 79 19.71 -6.69 11.60
N PRO A 80 20.56 -7.61 11.16
CA PRO A 80 21.87 -7.81 11.72
C PRO A 80 22.81 -6.63 11.40
N ARG A 81 23.94 -6.53 12.04
CA ARG A 81 24.98 -5.55 11.73
C ARG A 81 25.57 -5.83 10.34
N PRO A 82 25.67 -4.84 9.46
CA PRO A 82 26.36 -5.01 8.18
C PRO A 82 27.88 -5.20 8.41
N VAL A 83 28.49 -6.09 7.66
CA VAL A 83 29.94 -6.34 7.70
C VAL A 83 30.46 -6.31 6.28
N GLU A 84 31.45 -5.46 6.03
CA GLU A 84 32.07 -5.31 4.72
C GLU A 84 32.69 -6.62 4.22
N GLY A 85 32.43 -6.97 2.97
CA GLY A 85 32.98 -8.15 2.31
C GLY A 85 32.41 -9.49 2.81
N GLN A 86 31.43 -9.48 3.72
CA GLN A 86 30.78 -10.68 4.19
C GLN A 86 29.33 -10.79 3.69
N SER A 87 29.02 -11.94 3.13
CA SER A 87 27.62 -12.34 2.91
C SER A 87 27.01 -12.78 4.23
N ILE A 88 25.96 -12.10 4.67
CA ILE A 88 25.24 -12.49 5.89
C ILE A 88 24.45 -13.76 5.57
N LYS A 89 24.83 -14.84 6.21
CA LYS A 89 24.18 -16.13 6.05
C LYS A 89 22.73 -16.04 6.52
N TYR A 90 21.80 -16.58 5.74
CA TYR A 90 20.34 -16.58 6.01
C TYR A 90 19.67 -15.21 6.04
N LEU A 91 20.27 -14.20 5.42
CA LEU A 91 19.71 -12.86 5.33
C LEU A 91 18.30 -12.84 4.70
N ASP A 92 18.04 -13.73 3.74
CA ASP A 92 16.73 -13.87 3.11
C ASP A 92 15.58 -14.13 4.09
N ALA A 93 15.85 -14.81 5.21
CA ALA A 93 14.83 -15.04 6.23
C ALA A 93 14.32 -13.74 6.88
N THR A 94 15.14 -12.69 6.91
CA THR A 94 14.77 -11.40 7.47
C THR A 94 13.93 -10.54 6.52
N GLY A 95 13.88 -10.89 5.24
CA GLY A 95 13.11 -10.19 4.21
C GLY A 95 11.61 -10.45 4.25
N TYR A 96 11.15 -11.47 5.00
CA TYR A 96 9.73 -11.78 5.10
C TYR A 96 9.02 -10.88 6.12
N TYR A 97 7.85 -10.39 5.74
CA TYR A 97 7.02 -9.54 6.59
C TYR A 97 5.54 -9.80 6.36
N LYS A 98 4.73 -9.43 7.34
CA LYS A 98 3.26 -9.47 7.21
C LYS A 98 2.81 -8.37 6.26
N ASN A 99 2.07 -8.77 5.23
CA ASN A 99 1.61 -7.89 4.16
C ASN A 99 0.08 -7.71 4.21
N SER A 100 -0.42 -7.32 5.38
CA SER A 100 -1.83 -6.91 5.49
C SER A 100 -1.95 -5.43 5.13
N TYR A 101 -2.94 -5.09 4.34
CA TYR A 101 -3.19 -3.72 3.96
C TYR A 101 -4.67 -3.42 3.72
N VAL A 102 -5.02 -2.15 3.88
CA VAL A 102 -6.31 -1.58 3.49
C VAL A 102 -6.03 -0.35 2.64
N ASN A 103 -6.78 -0.21 1.58
CA ASN A 103 -6.60 0.85 0.62
C ASN A 103 -7.98 1.40 0.21
N ILE A 104 -8.11 2.72 0.15
CA ILE A 104 -9.22 3.38 -0.52
C ILE A 104 -8.83 3.46 -2.00
N ARG A 105 -9.53 2.73 -2.86
CA ARG A 105 -9.23 2.69 -4.29
C ARG A 105 -9.61 3.96 -4.98
N ASN A 106 -10.81 4.43 -4.69
CA ASN A 106 -11.28 5.70 -5.23
C ASN A 106 -12.31 6.37 -4.32
N ILE A 107 -12.37 7.69 -4.44
CA ILE A 107 -13.44 8.53 -3.89
C ILE A 107 -13.94 9.39 -5.04
N THR A 108 -15.23 9.35 -5.28
CA THR A 108 -15.86 10.18 -6.31
C THR A 108 -16.91 11.10 -5.69
N LEU A 109 -16.88 12.35 -6.07
CA LEU A 109 -17.91 13.32 -5.77
C LEU A 109 -18.49 13.84 -7.09
N GLY A 110 -19.78 13.71 -7.26
CA GLY A 110 -20.51 14.18 -8.43
C GLY A 110 -21.55 15.24 -8.09
N TYR A 111 -21.81 16.12 -9.03
CA TYR A 111 -22.89 17.10 -8.96
C TYR A 111 -23.68 17.14 -10.27
N THR A 112 -24.96 16.85 -10.19
CA THR A 112 -25.88 16.91 -11.32
C THR A 112 -26.55 18.27 -11.34
N LEU A 113 -26.48 18.98 -12.47
CA LEU A 113 -27.11 20.28 -12.63
C LEU A 113 -28.62 20.18 -12.46
N PRO A 114 -29.26 21.16 -11.77
CA PRO A 114 -30.71 21.26 -11.71
C PRO A 114 -31.30 21.42 -13.09
N ARG A 115 -32.43 20.79 -13.36
CA ARG A 115 -33.12 20.83 -14.65
C ARG A 115 -33.40 22.27 -15.13
N ALA A 116 -33.67 23.17 -14.19
CA ALA A 116 -33.96 24.58 -14.49
C ALA A 116 -32.79 25.33 -15.17
N TRP A 117 -31.57 24.83 -15.04
CA TRP A 117 -30.37 25.43 -15.64
C TRP A 117 -30.03 24.86 -17.02
N MET A 118 -30.76 23.84 -17.44
CA MET A 118 -30.54 23.16 -18.71
C MET A 118 -31.56 23.62 -19.73
N GLY A 119 -31.07 23.86 -20.96
CA GLY A 119 -31.93 24.20 -22.09
C GLY A 119 -32.81 23.02 -22.58
N ARG A 120 -33.51 23.19 -23.66
CA ARG A 120 -34.43 22.18 -24.20
C ARG A 120 -33.72 20.93 -24.75
N VAL A 121 -32.47 21.06 -25.19
CA VAL A 121 -31.69 20.01 -25.86
C VAL A 121 -31.00 19.10 -24.88
N VAL A 122 -30.45 19.66 -23.79
CA VAL A 122 -29.69 18.89 -22.79
C VAL A 122 -30.64 18.37 -21.71
N LYS A 123 -30.68 17.06 -21.54
CA LYS A 123 -31.54 16.40 -20.54
C LYS A 123 -30.91 16.31 -19.17
N LYS A 124 -29.61 16.02 -19.12
CA LYS A 124 -28.87 15.86 -17.86
C LYS A 124 -27.39 16.23 -18.05
N THR A 125 -26.84 16.97 -17.13
CA THR A 125 -25.38 17.23 -17.05
C THR A 125 -24.91 16.97 -15.66
N ARG A 126 -23.89 16.10 -15.53
CA ARG A 126 -23.24 15.78 -14.26
C ARG A 126 -21.74 16.06 -14.37
N PHE A 127 -21.23 16.86 -13.47
CA PHE A 127 -19.80 17.04 -13.26
C PHE A 127 -19.33 16.13 -12.13
N TYR A 128 -18.11 15.63 -12.23
CA TYR A 128 -17.55 14.80 -11.16
C TYR A 128 -16.04 14.99 -11.03
N VAL A 129 -15.56 14.73 -9.83
CA VAL A 129 -14.16 14.57 -9.53
C VAL A 129 -13.96 13.22 -8.85
N THR A 130 -12.98 12.48 -9.33
CA THR A 130 -12.56 11.22 -8.73
C THR A 130 -11.11 11.33 -8.31
N MET A 131 -10.83 10.96 -7.08
CA MET A 131 -9.48 10.79 -6.55
C MET A 131 -9.18 9.30 -6.45
N ASN A 132 -8.17 8.83 -7.15
CA ASN A 132 -7.74 7.43 -7.10
C ASN A 132 -6.63 7.24 -6.09
N THR A 133 -6.68 6.13 -5.35
CA THR A 133 -5.73 5.72 -4.31
C THR A 133 -5.41 6.85 -3.31
N PRO A 134 -6.44 7.54 -2.76
CA PRO A 134 -6.21 8.66 -1.86
C PRO A 134 -5.54 8.27 -0.56
N TRP A 135 -5.73 7.03 -0.13
CA TRP A 135 -5.23 6.58 1.14
C TRP A 135 -4.94 5.08 1.13
N ARG A 136 -3.80 4.71 1.75
CA ARG A 136 -3.40 3.32 1.98
C ARG A 136 -2.81 3.16 3.37
N TYR A 137 -3.18 2.10 4.04
CA TYR A 137 -2.51 1.60 5.23
C TYR A 137 -1.84 0.27 4.91
N SER A 138 -0.57 0.12 5.27
CA SER A 138 0.16 -1.14 5.12
C SER A 138 0.84 -1.49 6.43
N GLN A 139 0.63 -2.72 6.87
CA GLN A 139 1.25 -3.25 8.07
C GLN A 139 2.78 -3.32 7.96
N PHE A 140 3.30 -3.51 6.76
CA PHE A 140 4.75 -3.55 6.52
C PHE A 140 5.45 -2.26 6.91
N GLN A 141 4.91 -1.14 6.51
CA GLN A 141 5.50 0.17 6.82
C GLN A 141 5.03 0.70 8.17
N ASN A 142 4.02 0.05 8.78
CA ASN A 142 3.29 0.54 9.94
C ASN A 142 2.88 2.02 9.76
N THR A 143 2.54 2.37 8.53
CA THR A 143 2.19 3.73 8.12
C THR A 143 0.87 3.69 7.38
N GLY A 144 0.03 4.61 7.69
CA GLY A 144 -1.13 4.94 6.90
C GLY A 144 -0.98 6.38 6.41
N GLY A 145 -1.49 6.67 5.25
CA GLY A 145 -1.46 8.05 4.79
C GLY A 145 -1.85 8.23 3.33
N ILE A 146 -1.89 9.48 2.95
CA ILE A 146 -2.12 9.91 1.58
C ILE A 146 -0.79 9.87 0.85
N SER A 147 -0.73 9.10 -0.23
CA SER A 147 0.41 9.06 -1.12
C SER A 147 0.15 10.01 -2.30
N TRP A 148 0.65 11.22 -2.20
CA TRP A 148 0.41 12.26 -3.22
C TRP A 148 0.95 11.88 -4.60
N TRP A 149 2.04 11.13 -4.68
CA TRP A 149 2.65 10.69 -5.94
C TRP A 149 2.02 9.44 -6.56
N GLU A 150 1.23 8.68 -5.79
CA GLU A 150 0.46 7.55 -6.28
C GLU A 150 -1.00 7.94 -6.55
N SER A 151 -1.43 9.09 -6.05
CA SER A 151 -2.80 9.59 -6.21
C SER A 151 -2.91 10.45 -7.47
N PHE A 152 -3.95 10.22 -8.23
CA PHE A 152 -4.29 11.09 -9.36
C PHE A 152 -5.77 11.46 -9.35
N TYR A 153 -6.03 12.62 -9.91
CA TYR A 153 -7.36 13.22 -9.94
C TYR A 153 -7.91 13.16 -11.36
N ILE A 154 -9.16 12.77 -11.48
CA ILE A 154 -9.91 12.75 -12.75
C ILE A 154 -11.07 13.73 -12.60
N PHE A 155 -11.14 14.70 -13.52
CA PHE A 155 -12.27 15.59 -13.63
C PHE A 155 -13.04 15.23 -14.90
N GLY A 156 -14.36 15.14 -14.80
CA GLY A 156 -15.17 14.77 -15.95
C GLY A 156 -16.54 15.39 -15.93
N ALA A 157 -17.17 15.36 -17.09
CA ALA A 157 -18.55 15.77 -17.29
C ALA A 157 -19.30 14.73 -18.15
N ASN A 158 -20.48 14.34 -17.70
CA ASN A 158 -21.41 13.50 -18.45
C ASN A 158 -22.56 14.38 -18.92
N VAL A 159 -22.77 14.43 -20.23
CA VAL A 159 -23.88 15.21 -20.84
C VAL A 159 -24.78 14.25 -21.59
N GLN A 160 -26.07 14.32 -21.30
CA GLN A 160 -27.11 13.55 -21.97
C GLN A 160 -28.02 14.52 -22.76
N PHE A 161 -28.23 14.23 -24.03
CA PHE A 161 -29.09 14.96 -24.94
C PHE A 161 -30.47 14.33 -25.08
#